data_05fd9a2cf2255b4d05e332216a853cb6
#
_entry.id   05fd9a2cf2255b4d05e332216a853cb6
#
_cell.length_a   1.000
_cell.length_b   1.000
_cell.length_c   1.000
_cell.angle_alpha   90.00
_cell.angle_beta   90.00
_cell.angle_gamma   90.00
#
_symmetry.space_group_name_H-M   'P 1'
#
loop_
_entity.id
_entity.type
_entity.pdbx_description
1 polymer ?
#
loop_
_entity_poly.entity_id
_entity_poly.type
_entity_poly.pdbx_seq_one_letter_code
_entity_poly.pdbx_strand_id
1 'polypeptide(L)'
;MKKYAALLLFALFLNGCDDGDLTVDEIDFSDIQESNACDPTTNTLIYKLKTQEALLLQMPEGAIVNDSSKYTYTINTSTYRVVYRAYDGAVSKDNICGLIPPSTPKVTEEWLGIDGTIEISTTQNEKTNTTDDGTRVTGYTHSIVFKNITFDKPAGKQTEPTFEFGLFTTTVTPANLTFKTNPNGLAYECDEASRVYNYNNSFYLSIDDIDPALLVNEVTPTDKPRTSLITATQNKVFYKTAKAETGSITPVFVCAKVQPASPVIDETWTGKLGVANQSGIIEVTTTKTGQIYEHTIVLKNVILQKGNSHFKLGSSFLLGKIERAETN
;
A
#
# COMPACT_ATOMS: atom_id res chain seq x y z
N MET A 1 7.03 -50.22 67.52
CA MET A 1 7.15 -48.76 67.34
C MET A 1 8.33 -48.37 66.44
N LYS A 2 9.48 -49.10 66.41
CA LYS A 2 10.64 -48.75 65.54
C LYS A 2 10.40 -48.88 64.01
N LYS A 3 9.46 -49.72 63.57
CA LYS A 3 9.14 -49.93 62.13
C LYS A 3 8.34 -48.77 61.49
N TYR A 4 7.57 -48.04 62.28
CA TYR A 4 6.75 -46.90 61.77
C TYR A 4 7.58 -45.60 61.77
N ALA A 5 8.63 -45.47 62.57
CA ALA A 5 9.51 -44.32 62.54
C ALA A 5 10.35 -44.27 61.25
N ALA A 6 10.77 -45.43 60.68
CA ALA A 6 11.45 -45.50 59.43
C ALA A 6 10.59 -45.17 58.22
N LEU A 7 9.27 -45.48 58.27
CA LEU A 7 8.31 -45.18 57.23
C LEU A 7 7.97 -43.65 57.21
N LEU A 8 7.97 -42.99 58.38
CA LEU A 8 7.70 -41.59 58.51
C LEU A 8 8.93 -40.76 58.08
N LEU A 9 10.16 -41.28 58.24
CA LEU A 9 11.36 -40.64 57.74
C LEU A 9 11.49 -40.75 56.23
N PHE A 10 11.03 -41.85 55.61
CA PHE A 10 11.04 -42.03 54.18
C PHE A 10 10.00 -41.14 53.47
N ALA A 11 8.87 -40.82 54.11
CA ALA A 11 7.87 -39.91 53.60
C ALA A 11 8.29 -38.43 53.59
N LEU A 12 9.28 -38.06 54.39
CA LEU A 12 9.86 -36.71 54.44
C LEU A 12 10.89 -36.43 53.32
N PHE A 13 11.39 -37.48 52.66
CA PHE A 13 12.30 -37.32 51.52
C PHE A 13 11.58 -37.32 50.16
N LEU A 14 10.25 -37.50 50.13
CA LEU A 14 9.41 -37.44 48.93
C LEU A 14 8.83 -36.03 48.66
N ASN A 15 9.13 -35.06 49.47
CA ASN A 15 8.76 -33.65 49.23
C ASN A 15 9.90 -32.87 48.55
N GLY A 16 10.79 -33.53 47.83
CA GLY A 16 11.57 -32.94 46.76
C GLY A 16 10.74 -32.87 45.52
N CYS A 17 9.60 -32.17 45.55
CA CYS A 17 9.12 -31.54 44.33
C CYS A 17 10.17 -30.49 44.00
N ASP A 18 11.06 -30.85 43.16
CA ASP A 18 11.62 -29.91 42.23
C ASP A 18 10.42 -29.29 41.55
N ASP A 19 10.03 -28.10 41.99
CA ASP A 19 9.29 -27.16 41.16
C ASP A 19 10.21 -26.87 39.97
N GLY A 20 10.37 -27.87 39.12
CA GLY A 20 10.93 -27.68 37.83
C GLY A 20 10.08 -26.59 37.23
N ASP A 21 10.67 -25.45 37.21
CA ASP A 21 10.18 -24.29 36.47
C ASP A 21 9.95 -24.82 35.04
N LEU A 22 8.73 -25.27 34.77
CA LEU A 22 8.24 -25.51 33.44
C LEU A 22 8.15 -24.10 32.82
N THR A 23 9.32 -23.55 32.52
CA THR A 23 9.40 -22.46 31.57
C THR A 23 8.86 -23.06 30.29
N VAL A 24 7.59 -22.79 30.03
CA VAL A 24 6.97 -23.00 28.73
C VAL A 24 7.68 -22.03 27.84
N ASP A 25 8.75 -22.50 27.23
CA ASP A 25 9.62 -21.78 26.31
C ASP A 25 8.92 -21.54 24.96
N GLU A 26 7.66 -21.12 24.99
CA GLU A 26 6.86 -20.87 23.80
C GLU A 26 6.65 -19.36 23.64
N ILE A 27 7.04 -18.85 22.46
CA ILE A 27 6.72 -17.48 22.08
C ILE A 27 5.27 -17.47 21.61
N ASP A 28 4.37 -16.89 22.38
CA ASP A 28 2.97 -16.72 22.02
C ASP A 28 2.58 -15.24 21.97
N PHE A 29 2.21 -14.73 20.78
CA PHE A 29 1.67 -13.40 20.54
C PHE A 29 0.32 -13.48 19.81
N SER A 30 -0.39 -14.59 19.92
CA SER A 30 -1.66 -14.85 19.23
C SER A 30 -2.79 -13.92 19.66
N ASP A 31 -2.76 -13.42 20.87
CA ASP A 31 -3.67 -12.41 21.42
C ASP A 31 -3.46 -11.00 20.88
N ILE A 32 -2.29 -10.73 20.26
CA ILE A 32 -1.93 -9.44 19.68
C ILE A 32 -1.93 -9.58 18.16
N GLN A 33 -3.02 -9.23 17.51
CA GLN A 33 -3.16 -9.38 16.06
C GLN A 33 -2.40 -8.32 15.27
N GLU A 34 -2.41 -7.08 15.75
CA GLU A 34 -1.78 -5.96 15.06
C GLU A 34 -0.36 -5.69 15.57
N SER A 35 0.51 -5.31 14.67
CA SER A 35 1.88 -4.87 14.96
C SER A 35 2.05 -3.37 14.69
N ASN A 36 3.09 -2.78 15.26
CA ASN A 36 3.41 -1.36 15.15
C ASN A 36 4.80 -1.17 14.55
N ALA A 37 5.05 -0.02 13.91
CA ALA A 37 6.38 0.37 13.48
C ALA A 37 6.97 1.45 14.39
N CYS A 38 8.29 1.44 14.55
CA CYS A 38 9.00 2.52 15.22
C CYS A 38 8.93 3.81 14.39
N ASP A 39 9.19 3.71 13.10
CA ASP A 39 9.05 4.77 12.13
C ASP A 39 8.08 4.30 11.03
N PRO A 40 6.88 4.90 10.93
CA PRO A 40 5.89 4.53 9.92
C PRO A 40 6.28 4.96 8.49
N THR A 41 7.32 5.77 8.33
CA THR A 41 7.80 6.21 7.02
C THR A 41 8.68 5.15 6.37
N THR A 42 9.62 4.59 7.15
CA THR A 42 10.60 3.61 6.66
C THR A 42 10.20 2.17 6.91
N ASN A 43 9.39 1.91 7.98
CA ASN A 43 8.94 0.58 8.41
C ASN A 43 10.12 -0.42 8.61
N THR A 44 11.27 0.06 9.04
CA THR A 44 12.48 -0.76 9.19
C THR A 44 12.48 -1.61 10.46
N LEU A 45 11.69 -1.23 11.47
CA LEU A 45 11.50 -2.00 12.71
C LEU A 45 10.03 -2.07 13.06
N ILE A 46 9.46 -3.25 12.92
CA ILE A 46 8.08 -3.59 13.26
C ILE A 46 8.09 -4.43 14.52
N TYR A 47 7.14 -4.21 15.42
CA TYR A 47 7.13 -4.88 16.71
C TYR A 47 5.73 -5.17 17.25
N LYS A 48 5.66 -6.15 18.12
CA LYS A 48 4.55 -6.45 19.02
C LYS A 48 5.02 -6.39 20.46
N LEU A 49 4.17 -5.93 21.37
CA LEU A 49 4.47 -5.87 22.81
C LEU A 49 3.39 -6.61 23.59
N LYS A 50 3.82 -7.42 24.54
CA LYS A 50 3.09 -7.85 25.74
C LYS A 50 3.63 -7.09 26.95
N THR A 51 3.08 -7.35 28.14
CA THR A 51 3.47 -6.62 29.34
C THR A 51 4.98 -6.68 29.61
N GLN A 52 5.59 -7.85 29.43
CA GLN A 52 7.02 -8.08 29.71
C GLN A 52 7.75 -8.73 28.54
N GLU A 53 7.16 -8.71 27.33
CA GLU A 53 7.74 -9.36 26.17
C GLU A 53 7.64 -8.47 24.93
N ALA A 54 8.61 -8.60 24.06
CA ALA A 54 8.60 -7.95 22.74
C ALA A 54 9.00 -8.95 21.65
N LEU A 55 8.29 -8.90 20.54
CA LEU A 55 8.65 -9.59 19.31
C LEU A 55 8.94 -8.55 18.23
N LEU A 56 10.16 -8.58 17.69
CA LEU A 56 10.71 -7.56 16.82
C LEU A 56 10.99 -8.16 15.45
N LEU A 57 10.62 -7.44 14.40
CA LEU A 57 10.97 -7.74 13.01
C LEU A 57 11.70 -6.52 12.42
N GLN A 58 12.99 -6.68 12.15
CA GLN A 58 13.82 -5.66 11.50
C GLN A 58 14.06 -6.05 10.04
N MET A 59 13.83 -5.11 9.13
CA MET A 59 14.00 -5.27 7.69
C MET A 59 14.58 -3.98 7.09
N PRO A 60 15.23 -4.02 5.91
CA PRO A 60 15.64 -2.80 5.24
C PRO A 60 14.43 -1.98 4.79
N GLU A 61 14.65 -0.69 4.60
CA GLU A 61 13.67 0.21 3.99
C GLU A 61 13.22 -0.33 2.63
N GLY A 62 11.92 -0.25 2.35
CA GLY A 62 11.32 -0.76 1.11
C GLY A 62 11.02 -2.27 1.09
N ALA A 63 11.34 -3.03 2.14
CA ALA A 63 10.97 -4.44 2.23
C ALA A 63 9.46 -4.64 2.44
N ILE A 64 8.79 -3.70 3.11
CA ILE A 64 7.32 -3.64 3.15
C ILE A 64 6.85 -2.92 1.89
N VAL A 65 6.33 -3.69 0.94
CA VAL A 65 5.91 -3.17 -0.37
C VAL A 65 4.41 -2.95 -0.39
N ASN A 66 4.00 -1.72 -0.67
CA ASN A 66 2.61 -1.32 -0.85
C ASN A 66 2.10 -1.72 -2.25
N ASP A 67 1.98 -3.02 -2.46
CA ASP A 67 1.43 -3.64 -3.67
C ASP A 67 0.73 -4.95 -3.30
N SER A 68 -0.41 -5.25 -3.89
CA SER A 68 -1.20 -6.45 -3.60
C SER A 68 -0.51 -7.72 -4.11
N SER A 69 0.58 -8.09 -3.46
CA SER A 69 1.50 -9.17 -3.85
C SER A 69 1.99 -9.96 -2.63
N LYS A 70 2.69 -11.05 -2.92
CA LYS A 70 3.39 -11.85 -1.92
C LYS A 70 4.90 -11.67 -2.09
N TYR A 71 5.59 -11.36 -0.99
CA TYR A 71 7.04 -11.23 -0.92
C TYR A 71 7.59 -12.21 0.09
N THR A 72 8.83 -12.66 -0.13
CA THR A 72 9.49 -13.65 0.69
C THR A 72 10.94 -13.25 0.93
N TYR A 73 11.40 -13.30 2.20
CA TYR A 73 12.75 -12.95 2.60
C TYR A 73 13.33 -14.03 3.48
N THR A 74 14.64 -14.26 3.38
CA THR A 74 15.34 -15.22 4.24
C THR A 74 15.76 -14.56 5.55
N ILE A 75 15.36 -15.15 6.67
CA ILE A 75 15.76 -14.70 8.02
C ILE A 75 17.28 -14.87 8.17
N ASN A 76 17.90 -13.83 8.69
CA ASN A 76 19.32 -13.81 9.03
C ASN A 76 19.58 -12.86 10.20
N THR A 77 20.82 -12.86 10.72
CA THR A 77 21.17 -12.05 11.90
C THR A 77 21.61 -10.61 11.58
N SER A 78 21.53 -10.19 10.31
CA SER A 78 22.03 -8.87 9.89
C SER A 78 20.95 -7.98 9.27
N THR A 79 20.25 -8.45 8.22
CA THR A 79 19.37 -7.62 7.39
C THR A 79 17.89 -7.88 7.65
N TYR A 80 17.50 -9.15 7.74
CA TYR A 80 16.13 -9.61 7.99
C TYR A 80 16.10 -10.32 9.33
N ARG A 81 16.01 -9.53 10.41
CA ARG A 81 16.17 -10.02 11.78
C ARG A 81 14.85 -10.20 12.47
N VAL A 82 14.67 -11.34 13.11
CA VAL A 82 13.57 -11.59 14.05
C VAL A 82 14.17 -11.75 15.43
N VAL A 83 13.66 -11.01 16.41
CA VAL A 83 14.17 -11.03 17.78
C VAL A 83 13.00 -11.10 18.75
N TYR A 84 13.04 -12.08 19.65
CA TYR A 84 12.19 -12.11 20.84
C TYR A 84 12.99 -11.61 22.04
N ARG A 85 12.32 -10.83 22.91
CA ARG A 85 12.89 -10.34 24.17
C ARG A 85 11.90 -10.51 25.30
N ALA A 86 12.38 -11.04 26.44
CA ALA A 86 11.70 -10.97 27.72
C ALA A 86 12.32 -9.88 28.60
N TYR A 87 11.54 -9.30 29.50
CA TYR A 87 11.92 -8.18 30.34
C TYR A 87 11.55 -8.42 31.81
N ASP A 88 12.31 -7.82 32.75
CA ASP A 88 12.06 -7.85 34.19
C ASP A 88 10.90 -6.92 34.65
N GLY A 89 10.23 -6.23 33.73
CA GLY A 89 9.14 -5.31 34.01
C GLY A 89 8.37 -4.91 32.75
N ALA A 90 7.39 -4.02 32.90
CA ALA A 90 6.53 -3.59 31.80
C ALA A 90 7.30 -2.84 30.70
N VAL A 91 7.34 -3.41 29.51
CA VAL A 91 8.00 -2.85 28.33
C VAL A 91 7.08 -1.89 27.58
N SER A 92 7.64 -0.83 27.04
CA SER A 92 6.93 0.19 26.25
C SER A 92 7.58 0.41 24.88
N LYS A 93 6.93 1.20 24.02
CA LYS A 93 7.49 1.62 22.74
C LYS A 93 8.89 2.24 22.88
N ASP A 94 9.11 3.05 23.92
CA ASP A 94 10.38 3.75 24.11
C ASP A 94 11.55 2.80 24.39
N ASN A 95 11.30 1.63 25.01
CA ASN A 95 12.30 0.59 25.20
C ASN A 95 12.74 -0.06 23.89
N ILE A 96 11.89 -0.01 22.84
CA ILE A 96 12.14 -0.61 21.51
C ILE A 96 12.65 0.44 20.52
N CYS A 97 12.02 1.60 20.50
CA CYS A 97 12.18 2.60 19.43
C CYS A 97 13.02 3.82 19.86
N GLY A 98 13.29 3.98 21.15
CA GLY A 98 14.06 5.12 21.65
C GLY A 98 15.50 5.10 21.14
N LEU A 99 16.02 6.24 20.67
CA LEU A 99 17.43 6.41 20.32
C LEU A 99 18.36 6.06 21.51
N ILE A 100 17.92 6.38 22.72
CA ILE A 100 18.52 5.96 23.99
C ILE A 100 17.39 5.28 24.76
N PRO A 101 17.31 3.94 24.71
CA PRO A 101 16.28 3.23 25.45
C PRO A 101 16.38 3.50 26.97
N PRO A 102 15.25 3.54 27.69
CA PRO A 102 15.24 3.59 29.12
C PRO A 102 16.09 2.45 29.74
N SER A 103 16.76 2.72 30.88
CA SER A 103 17.59 1.72 31.58
C SER A 103 16.78 0.61 32.24
N THR A 104 15.47 0.79 32.35
CA THR A 104 14.49 -0.16 32.88
C THR A 104 13.22 -0.13 32.02
N PRO A 105 12.52 -1.29 31.81
CA PRO A 105 12.89 -2.63 32.28
C PRO A 105 14.14 -3.15 31.56
N LYS A 106 14.85 -4.09 32.19
CA LYS A 106 16.01 -4.76 31.58
C LYS A 106 15.57 -5.98 30.79
N VAL A 107 16.27 -6.26 29.71
CA VAL A 107 16.12 -7.53 28.98
C VAL A 107 16.69 -8.65 29.86
N THR A 108 15.87 -9.64 30.14
CA THR A 108 16.25 -10.86 30.87
C THR A 108 16.62 -12.00 29.94
N GLU A 109 15.94 -12.08 28.78
CA GLU A 109 16.24 -13.05 27.73
C GLU A 109 16.14 -12.40 26.34
N GLU A 110 17.01 -12.86 25.42
CA GLU A 110 16.94 -12.49 24.01
C GLU A 110 17.16 -13.75 23.17
N TRP A 111 16.22 -14.01 22.24
CA TRP A 111 16.31 -15.10 21.30
C TRP A 111 16.37 -14.55 19.88
N LEU A 112 17.37 -15.00 19.12
CA LEU A 112 17.58 -14.54 17.76
C LEU A 112 17.02 -15.55 16.75
N GLY A 113 16.22 -15.11 15.80
CA GLY A 113 15.89 -15.89 14.61
C GLY A 113 17.15 -16.02 13.74
N ILE A 114 17.64 -17.24 13.58
CA ILE A 114 18.89 -17.53 12.85
C ILE A 114 18.67 -18.20 11.50
N ASP A 115 17.46 -18.73 11.25
CA ASP A 115 17.07 -19.39 10.01
C ASP A 115 15.57 -19.31 9.80
N GLY A 116 15.12 -19.55 8.56
CA GLY A 116 13.72 -19.53 8.17
C GLY A 116 13.40 -18.47 7.14
N THR A 117 12.09 -18.28 6.89
CA THR A 117 11.61 -17.39 5.85
C THR A 117 10.52 -16.48 6.40
N ILE A 118 10.57 -15.19 6.07
CA ILE A 118 9.50 -14.23 6.26
C ILE A 118 8.65 -14.22 5.01
N GLU A 119 7.37 -14.56 5.13
CA GLU A 119 6.37 -14.42 4.07
C GLU A 119 5.47 -13.23 4.38
N ILE A 120 5.33 -12.31 3.44
CA ILE A 120 4.47 -11.13 3.55
C ILE A 120 3.45 -11.17 2.42
N SER A 121 2.18 -11.36 2.77
CA SER A 121 1.06 -11.29 1.83
C SER A 121 0.33 -9.98 2.02
N THR A 122 0.34 -9.13 0.98
CA THR A 122 -0.21 -7.78 1.03
C THR A 122 -1.54 -7.70 0.30
N THR A 123 -2.52 -7.06 0.93
CA THR A 123 -3.81 -6.69 0.32
C THR A 123 -4.01 -5.18 0.42
N GLN A 124 -4.56 -4.57 -0.62
CA GLN A 124 -4.90 -3.15 -0.58
C GLN A 124 -6.16 -2.90 0.24
N ASN A 125 -6.20 -1.78 0.95
CA ASN A 125 -7.36 -1.27 1.65
C ASN A 125 -8.00 -0.18 0.80
N GLU A 126 -9.30 -0.30 0.53
CA GLU A 126 -10.04 0.62 -0.31
C GLU A 126 -11.15 1.31 0.48
N LYS A 127 -11.44 2.53 0.07
CA LYS A 127 -12.65 3.26 0.48
C LYS A 127 -13.45 3.65 -0.76
N THR A 128 -14.75 3.33 -0.76
CA THR A 128 -15.67 3.80 -1.79
C THR A 128 -15.95 5.29 -1.60
N ASN A 129 -15.85 6.05 -2.67
CA ASN A 129 -16.28 7.45 -2.69
C ASN A 129 -17.78 7.48 -3.01
N THR A 130 -18.58 7.99 -2.10
CA THR A 130 -20.05 8.04 -2.24
C THR A 130 -20.54 9.05 -3.28
N THR A 131 -19.65 9.93 -3.75
CA THR A 131 -20.02 11.00 -4.70
C THR A 131 -19.93 10.51 -6.16
N ASP A 132 -18.98 9.62 -6.48
CA ASP A 132 -18.67 9.22 -7.86
C ASP A 132 -18.69 7.70 -8.08
N ASP A 133 -19.07 6.90 -7.09
CA ASP A 133 -18.99 5.44 -7.06
C ASP A 133 -17.57 4.90 -7.34
N GLY A 134 -16.59 5.75 -7.23
CA GLY A 134 -15.19 5.38 -7.38
C GLY A 134 -14.63 4.72 -6.13
N THR A 135 -13.47 4.09 -6.23
CA THR A 135 -12.71 3.64 -5.08
C THR A 135 -11.42 4.43 -4.93
N ARG A 136 -10.86 4.44 -3.74
CA ARG A 136 -9.56 5.05 -3.46
C ARG A 136 -8.79 4.12 -2.54
N VAL A 137 -7.55 3.83 -2.90
CA VAL A 137 -6.63 3.09 -2.02
C VAL A 137 -6.29 3.99 -0.84
N THR A 138 -6.50 3.47 0.38
CA THR A 138 -6.25 4.20 1.63
C THR A 138 -5.07 3.64 2.42
N GLY A 139 -4.58 2.47 2.02
CA GLY A 139 -3.46 1.79 2.66
C GLY A 139 -3.34 0.35 2.21
N TYR A 140 -2.54 -0.40 2.94
CA TYR A 140 -2.31 -1.82 2.71
C TYR A 140 -2.24 -2.56 4.04
N THR A 141 -2.76 -3.78 4.05
CA THR A 141 -2.62 -4.72 5.17
C THR A 141 -1.65 -5.82 4.77
N HIS A 142 -0.59 -5.97 5.53
CA HIS A 142 0.47 -6.94 5.33
C HIS A 142 0.29 -8.06 6.36
N SER A 143 -0.08 -9.26 5.92
CA SER A 143 -0.08 -10.46 6.75
C SER A 143 1.33 -11.06 6.73
N ILE A 144 1.98 -11.09 7.89
CA ILE A 144 3.37 -11.51 8.06
C ILE A 144 3.41 -12.85 8.78
N VAL A 145 4.05 -13.84 8.16
CA VAL A 145 4.18 -15.20 8.70
C VAL A 145 5.64 -15.64 8.56
N PHE A 146 6.19 -16.21 9.60
CA PHE A 146 7.50 -16.87 9.55
C PHE A 146 7.31 -18.36 9.26
N LYS A 147 8.10 -18.89 8.33
CA LYS A 147 8.12 -20.31 7.98
C LYS A 147 9.44 -20.93 8.36
N ASN A 148 9.37 -22.06 9.08
CA ASN A 148 10.53 -22.82 9.56
C ASN A 148 11.52 -21.91 10.32
N ILE A 149 11.01 -20.96 11.11
CA ILE A 149 11.88 -20.08 11.87
C ILE A 149 12.59 -20.89 12.97
N THR A 150 13.89 -20.70 13.05
CA THR A 150 14.72 -21.30 14.11
C THR A 150 15.24 -20.17 15.01
N PHE A 151 14.87 -20.22 16.28
CA PHE A 151 15.39 -19.34 17.32
C PHE A 151 16.61 -19.98 17.99
N ASP A 152 17.65 -19.18 18.21
CA ASP A 152 18.80 -19.50 19.03
C ASP A 152 18.53 -19.01 20.45
N LYS A 153 18.34 -19.94 21.37
CA LYS A 153 17.98 -19.70 22.78
C LYS A 153 19.10 -20.17 23.69
N PRO A 154 19.21 -19.65 24.94
CA PRO A 154 20.17 -20.16 25.92
C PRO A 154 20.06 -21.67 26.18
N ALA A 155 18.84 -22.21 26.13
CA ALA A 155 18.56 -23.63 26.33
C ALA A 155 18.75 -24.52 25.08
N GLY A 156 19.15 -23.93 23.92
CA GLY A 156 19.31 -24.62 22.65
C GLY A 156 18.39 -24.07 21.56
N LYS A 157 18.50 -24.61 20.36
CA LYS A 157 17.72 -24.16 19.19
C LYS A 157 16.29 -24.70 19.21
N GLN A 158 15.35 -23.85 18.83
CA GLN A 158 13.93 -24.21 18.65
C GLN A 158 13.47 -23.81 17.26
N THR A 159 12.83 -24.73 16.53
CA THR A 159 12.30 -24.47 15.20
C THR A 159 10.78 -24.54 15.23
N GLU A 160 10.14 -23.47 14.72
CA GLU A 160 8.69 -23.38 14.53
C GLU A 160 8.38 -23.48 13.03
N PRO A 161 7.61 -24.48 12.58
CA PRO A 161 7.28 -24.66 11.15
C PRO A 161 6.46 -23.51 10.59
N THR A 162 5.58 -22.94 11.40
CA THR A 162 4.76 -21.76 11.05
C THR A 162 4.53 -20.91 12.29
N PHE A 163 4.95 -19.67 12.22
CA PHE A 163 4.77 -18.68 13.28
C PHE A 163 4.08 -17.45 12.71
N GLU A 164 2.89 -17.13 13.19
CA GLU A 164 2.14 -15.96 12.76
C GLU A 164 2.65 -14.72 13.49
N PHE A 165 3.42 -13.87 12.79
CA PHE A 165 3.78 -12.57 13.33
C PHE A 165 2.55 -11.67 13.43
N GLY A 166 1.59 -11.75 12.45
CA GLY A 166 0.32 -11.06 12.46
C GLY A 166 0.19 -9.98 11.39
N LEU A 167 -0.70 -9.02 11.61
CA LEU A 167 -1.02 -7.98 10.65
C LEU A 167 -0.22 -6.71 10.92
N PHE A 168 0.25 -6.10 9.85
CA PHE A 168 0.84 -4.77 9.85
C PHE A 168 0.14 -3.90 8.80
N THR A 169 -0.32 -2.70 9.17
CA THR A 169 -1.05 -1.82 8.26
C THR A 169 -0.25 -0.57 7.95
N THR A 170 -0.12 -0.26 6.66
CA THR A 170 0.41 1.01 6.16
C THR A 170 -0.71 1.86 5.60
N THR A 171 -0.58 3.17 5.73
CA THR A 171 -1.51 4.15 5.15
C THR A 171 -0.88 4.84 3.96
N VAL A 172 -1.69 5.19 2.96
CA VAL A 172 -1.27 6.01 1.83
C VAL A 172 -2.24 7.18 1.65
N THR A 173 -1.76 8.26 1.09
CA THR A 173 -2.63 9.38 0.71
C THR A 173 -3.51 8.94 -0.47
N PRO A 174 -4.83 8.94 -0.32
CA PRO A 174 -5.73 8.56 -1.41
C PRO A 174 -5.55 9.47 -2.63
N ALA A 175 -5.72 8.89 -3.83
CA ALA A 175 -5.63 9.63 -5.07
C ALA A 175 -6.58 10.84 -5.06
N ASN A 176 -6.02 12.02 -5.24
CA ASN A 176 -6.78 13.26 -5.41
C ASN A 176 -7.20 13.38 -6.89
N LEU A 177 -8.49 13.58 -7.15
CA LEU A 177 -9.04 13.78 -8.49
C LEU A 177 -9.71 15.16 -8.64
N THR A 178 -9.42 16.09 -7.73
CA THR A 178 -9.90 17.47 -7.81
C THR A 178 -8.93 18.28 -8.68
N PHE A 179 -9.34 18.54 -9.90
CA PHE A 179 -8.56 19.34 -10.84
C PHE A 179 -8.50 20.81 -10.43
N LYS A 180 -7.50 21.53 -10.96
CA LYS A 180 -7.43 22.97 -10.82
C LYS A 180 -8.70 23.59 -11.42
N THR A 181 -9.38 24.40 -10.63
CA THR A 181 -10.65 24.98 -11.05
C THR A 181 -10.47 25.81 -12.32
N ASN A 182 -10.97 25.29 -13.42
CA ASN A 182 -11.24 26.07 -14.60
C ASN A 182 -12.74 26.45 -14.54
N PRO A 183 -13.12 27.73 -14.55
CA PRO A 183 -14.51 28.15 -14.35
C PRO A 183 -15.49 27.52 -15.35
N ASN A 184 -15.01 27.04 -16.49
CA ASN A 184 -15.83 26.43 -17.53
C ASN A 184 -15.74 24.88 -17.55
N GLY A 185 -15.01 24.26 -16.62
CA GLY A 185 -14.79 22.81 -16.61
C GLY A 185 -13.93 22.31 -17.78
N LEU A 186 -13.08 23.17 -18.35
CA LEU A 186 -12.28 22.86 -19.52
C LEU A 186 -11.14 21.89 -19.17
N ALA A 187 -10.92 20.91 -20.05
CA ALA A 187 -9.71 20.14 -20.17
C ALA A 187 -8.70 20.84 -21.10
N TYR A 188 -7.51 20.28 -21.16
CA TYR A 188 -6.43 20.79 -22.01
C TYR A 188 -6.07 19.78 -23.09
N GLU A 189 -5.61 20.27 -24.21
CA GLU A 189 -5.12 19.45 -25.34
C GLU A 189 -3.66 19.81 -25.62
N CYS A 190 -2.84 18.81 -25.95
CA CYS A 190 -1.48 19.00 -26.41
C CYS A 190 -1.46 18.85 -27.94
N ASP A 191 -1.20 19.90 -28.66
CA ASP A 191 -1.24 19.94 -30.14
C ASP A 191 -0.35 18.90 -30.80
N GLU A 192 0.81 18.60 -30.23
CA GLU A 192 1.82 17.73 -30.83
C GLU A 192 1.80 16.27 -30.31
N ALA A 193 1.01 15.97 -29.27
CA ALA A 193 1.09 14.68 -28.55
C ALA A 193 -0.20 13.85 -28.60
N SER A 194 -1.23 14.26 -29.38
CA SER A 194 -2.55 13.60 -29.36
C SER A 194 -3.04 13.26 -27.95
N ARG A 195 -2.83 14.21 -27.02
CA ARG A 195 -3.12 14.04 -25.60
C ARG A 195 -4.16 15.03 -25.14
N VAL A 196 -5.15 14.52 -24.43
CA VAL A 196 -6.10 15.33 -23.66
C VAL A 196 -5.91 15.08 -22.19
N TYR A 197 -5.91 16.13 -21.38
CA TYR A 197 -5.64 15.99 -19.96
C TYR A 197 -6.35 17.04 -19.11
N ASN A 198 -6.45 16.74 -17.82
CA ASN A 198 -6.74 17.73 -16.79
C ASN A 198 -5.75 17.56 -15.63
N TYR A 199 -5.51 18.60 -14.86
CA TYR A 199 -4.43 18.61 -13.89
C TYR A 199 -4.70 19.45 -12.64
N ASN A 200 -3.86 19.21 -11.65
CA ASN A 200 -3.64 20.05 -10.47
C ASN A 200 -2.12 20.25 -10.33
N ASN A 201 -1.68 21.07 -9.41
CA ASN A 201 -0.25 21.32 -9.20
C ASN A 201 0.54 20.05 -8.82
N SER A 202 -0.12 19.04 -8.22
CA SER A 202 0.50 17.80 -7.75
C SER A 202 0.23 16.56 -8.61
N PHE A 203 -0.70 16.63 -9.56
CA PHE A 203 -1.04 15.48 -10.41
C PHE A 203 -1.67 15.91 -11.73
N TYR A 204 -1.73 14.97 -12.68
CA TYR A 204 -2.56 15.06 -13.87
C TYR A 204 -3.19 13.72 -14.24
N LEU A 205 -4.34 13.79 -14.91
CA LEU A 205 -5.02 12.65 -15.52
C LEU A 205 -5.07 12.92 -17.03
N SER A 206 -4.53 12.01 -17.83
CA SER A 206 -4.47 12.17 -19.30
C SER A 206 -5.05 10.99 -20.04
N ILE A 207 -5.50 11.26 -21.27
CA ILE A 207 -5.74 10.28 -22.32
C ILE A 207 -4.68 10.54 -23.39
N ASP A 208 -3.72 9.65 -23.51
CA ASP A 208 -2.67 9.72 -24.51
C ASP A 208 -3.09 8.92 -25.75
N ASP A 209 -2.65 9.35 -26.92
CA ASP A 209 -3.04 8.79 -28.21
C ASP A 209 -4.58 8.69 -28.36
N ILE A 210 -5.27 9.80 -28.03
CA ILE A 210 -6.74 9.84 -28.11
C ILE A 210 -7.20 9.56 -29.55
N ASP A 211 -8.26 8.75 -29.66
CA ASP A 211 -8.90 8.44 -30.94
C ASP A 211 -9.43 9.74 -31.58
N PRO A 212 -8.90 10.18 -32.72
CA PRO A 212 -9.35 11.40 -33.38
C PRO A 212 -10.82 11.35 -33.77
N ALA A 213 -11.40 10.15 -33.99
CA ALA A 213 -12.81 10.00 -34.27
C ALA A 213 -13.72 10.44 -33.12
N LEU A 214 -13.22 10.48 -31.88
CA LEU A 214 -13.95 11.00 -30.72
C LEU A 214 -14.10 12.53 -30.75
N LEU A 215 -13.15 13.25 -31.34
CA LEU A 215 -13.05 14.71 -31.33
C LEU A 215 -13.38 15.36 -32.68
N VAL A 216 -14.21 14.71 -33.47
CA VAL A 216 -14.70 15.29 -34.75
C VAL A 216 -15.67 16.43 -34.48
N ASN A 217 -15.49 17.57 -35.18
CA ASN A 217 -16.35 18.74 -35.12
C ASN A 217 -17.72 18.51 -35.76
N GLU A 218 -18.47 17.55 -35.24
CA GLU A 218 -19.83 17.22 -35.58
C GLU A 218 -20.66 17.02 -34.34
N VAL A 219 -21.86 17.58 -34.28
CA VAL A 219 -22.76 17.42 -33.14
C VAL A 219 -23.17 15.95 -33.00
N THR A 220 -23.03 15.40 -31.80
CA THR A 220 -23.53 14.03 -31.53
C THR A 220 -25.07 14.05 -31.37
N PRO A 221 -25.78 13.03 -31.84
CA PRO A 221 -27.21 12.91 -31.56
C PRO A 221 -27.45 12.78 -30.05
N THR A 222 -28.62 13.23 -29.59
CA THR A 222 -29.02 13.09 -28.18
C THR A 222 -28.90 11.65 -27.74
N ASP A 223 -28.28 11.40 -26.56
CA ASP A 223 -28.07 10.10 -25.95
C ASP A 223 -27.24 9.09 -26.79
N LYS A 224 -26.52 9.59 -27.80
CA LYS A 224 -25.63 8.78 -28.64
C LYS A 224 -24.22 9.39 -28.71
N PRO A 225 -23.47 9.40 -27.62
CA PRO A 225 -22.11 9.89 -27.64
C PRO A 225 -21.22 9.00 -28.54
N ARG A 226 -20.10 9.55 -29.01
CA ARG A 226 -19.05 8.73 -29.61
C ARG A 226 -18.33 7.97 -28.50
N THR A 227 -17.99 6.72 -28.75
CA THR A 227 -17.31 5.88 -27.76
C THR A 227 -16.10 5.18 -28.37
N SER A 228 -15.04 5.04 -27.61
CA SER A 228 -13.87 4.23 -27.96
C SER A 228 -13.30 3.58 -26.68
N LEU A 229 -12.58 2.48 -26.82
CA LEU A 229 -12.02 1.73 -25.70
C LEU A 229 -10.59 2.17 -25.41
N ILE A 230 -10.19 2.03 -24.15
CA ILE A 230 -8.78 2.04 -23.75
C ILE A 230 -8.12 0.79 -24.32
N THR A 231 -7.07 0.97 -25.14
CA THR A 231 -6.29 -0.12 -25.73
C THR A 231 -4.79 0.04 -25.42
N ALA A 232 -3.99 -0.91 -25.81
CA ALA A 232 -2.53 -0.85 -25.63
C ALA A 232 -1.87 0.26 -26.48
N THR A 233 -2.51 0.68 -27.57
CA THR A 233 -1.94 1.62 -28.53
C THR A 233 -2.72 2.94 -28.64
N GLN A 234 -3.97 2.98 -28.21
CA GLN A 234 -4.85 4.13 -28.38
C GLN A 234 -5.65 4.37 -27.11
N ASN A 235 -6.00 5.62 -26.83
CA ASN A 235 -6.79 6.03 -25.66
C ASN A 235 -6.17 5.59 -24.32
N LYS A 236 -4.84 5.63 -24.21
CA LYS A 236 -4.13 5.23 -22.99
C LYS A 236 -4.38 6.23 -21.87
N VAL A 237 -5.01 5.80 -20.79
CA VAL A 237 -5.29 6.65 -19.64
C VAL A 237 -4.17 6.54 -18.62
N PHE A 238 -3.66 7.69 -18.16
CA PHE A 238 -2.65 7.77 -17.11
C PHE A 238 -3.06 8.76 -16.03
N TYR A 239 -2.90 8.36 -14.77
CA TYR A 239 -2.89 9.26 -13.63
C TYR A 239 -1.48 9.28 -13.06
N LYS A 240 -0.86 10.46 -13.05
CA LYS A 240 0.51 10.63 -12.57
C LYS A 240 0.59 11.71 -11.51
N THR A 241 1.28 11.41 -10.42
CA THR A 241 1.52 12.35 -9.32
C THR A 241 2.96 12.86 -9.35
N ALA A 242 3.16 14.09 -8.91
CA ALA A 242 4.48 14.65 -8.70
C ALA A 242 4.95 14.38 -7.27
N LYS A 243 6.23 14.04 -7.13
CA LYS A 243 6.89 13.96 -5.83
C LYS A 243 6.90 15.36 -5.18
N ALA A 244 6.47 15.42 -3.92
CA ALA A 244 6.47 16.65 -3.15
C ALA A 244 7.83 17.37 -3.24
N GLU A 245 7.83 18.71 -3.22
CA GLU A 245 9.02 19.56 -3.20
C GLU A 245 9.92 19.52 -4.46
N THR A 246 9.56 18.74 -5.49
CA THR A 246 10.33 18.69 -6.74
C THR A 246 9.83 19.68 -7.80
N GLY A 247 8.69 20.33 -7.57
CA GLY A 247 8.05 21.28 -8.47
C GLY A 247 6.55 21.00 -8.65
N SER A 248 5.91 21.81 -9.49
CA SER A 248 4.47 21.70 -9.78
C SER A 248 4.22 21.21 -11.20
N ILE A 249 3.18 20.39 -11.35
CA ILE A 249 2.65 20.01 -12.66
C ILE A 249 2.12 21.27 -13.37
N THR A 250 2.53 21.46 -14.60
CA THR A 250 2.12 22.56 -15.47
C THR A 250 1.74 22.06 -16.85
N PRO A 251 0.97 22.82 -17.66
CA PRO A 251 0.70 22.46 -19.07
C PRO A 251 1.96 22.17 -19.88
N VAL A 252 3.00 22.97 -19.70
CA VAL A 252 4.30 22.79 -20.38
C VAL A 252 4.91 21.44 -20.00
N PHE A 253 4.85 21.06 -18.73
CA PHE A 253 5.34 19.77 -18.27
C PHE A 253 4.56 18.60 -18.89
N VAL A 254 3.21 18.69 -18.89
CA VAL A 254 2.36 17.61 -19.39
C VAL A 254 2.50 17.43 -20.90
N CYS A 255 2.63 18.52 -21.65
CA CYS A 255 2.74 18.50 -23.11
C CYS A 255 4.17 18.30 -23.65
N ALA A 256 5.16 18.26 -22.79
CA ALA A 256 6.55 18.09 -23.23
C ALA A 256 6.77 16.75 -23.92
N LYS A 257 7.35 16.74 -25.14
CA LYS A 257 7.77 15.52 -25.86
C LYS A 257 8.84 14.75 -25.10
N VAL A 258 9.77 15.46 -24.48
CA VAL A 258 10.77 14.90 -23.58
C VAL A 258 10.43 15.37 -22.19
N GLN A 259 10.20 14.42 -21.29
CA GLN A 259 9.82 14.73 -19.93
C GLN A 259 10.88 15.61 -19.25
N PRO A 260 10.53 16.80 -18.75
CA PRO A 260 11.46 17.62 -17.98
C PRO A 260 11.93 16.90 -16.71
N ALA A 261 13.12 17.24 -16.23
CA ALA A 261 13.68 16.65 -15.01
C ALA A 261 12.90 17.04 -13.73
N SER A 262 12.13 18.12 -13.79
CA SER A 262 11.31 18.63 -12.68
C SER A 262 9.94 19.07 -13.18
N PRO A 263 8.84 18.76 -12.46
CA PRO A 263 8.78 17.94 -11.24
C PRO A 263 9.11 16.46 -11.51
N VAL A 264 9.60 15.77 -10.49
CA VAL A 264 9.81 14.31 -10.55
C VAL A 264 8.47 13.62 -10.40
N ILE A 265 8.16 12.67 -11.28
CA ILE A 265 6.96 11.82 -11.13
C ILE A 265 7.19 10.83 -9.98
N ASP A 266 6.26 10.81 -9.06
CA ASP A 266 6.25 9.90 -7.90
C ASP A 266 5.54 8.59 -8.25
N GLU A 267 4.28 8.69 -8.69
CA GLU A 267 3.48 7.52 -9.05
C GLU A 267 2.92 7.63 -10.48
N THR A 268 2.83 6.48 -11.13
CA THR A 268 2.12 6.33 -12.39
C THR A 268 1.11 5.19 -12.29
N TRP A 269 -0.15 5.53 -12.45
CA TRP A 269 -1.26 4.61 -12.56
C TRP A 269 -1.73 4.56 -14.00
N THR A 270 -1.98 3.38 -14.54
CA THR A 270 -2.34 3.16 -15.94
C THR A 270 -3.75 2.61 -16.04
N GLY A 271 -4.54 3.12 -16.97
CA GLY A 271 -5.87 2.60 -17.26
C GLY A 271 -5.82 1.15 -17.73
N LYS A 272 -6.63 0.29 -17.11
CA LYS A 272 -6.83 -1.09 -17.59
C LYS A 272 -7.45 -1.06 -18.98
N LEU A 273 -7.12 -2.05 -19.82
CA LEU A 273 -7.70 -2.21 -21.16
C LEU A 273 -9.22 -2.28 -21.06
N GLY A 274 -9.89 -1.61 -21.99
CA GLY A 274 -11.33 -1.53 -22.04
C GLY A 274 -11.98 -2.85 -22.47
N VAL A 275 -13.17 -3.10 -21.93
CA VAL A 275 -14.05 -4.21 -22.31
C VAL A 275 -15.35 -3.60 -22.82
N ALA A 276 -15.72 -3.94 -24.06
CA ALA A 276 -16.87 -3.37 -24.73
C ALA A 276 -18.15 -3.45 -23.87
N ASN A 277 -18.86 -2.34 -23.76
CA ASN A 277 -20.08 -2.18 -22.96
C ASN A 277 -19.93 -2.43 -21.44
N GLN A 278 -18.69 -2.57 -20.91
CA GLN A 278 -18.47 -2.89 -19.51
C GLN A 278 -17.57 -1.85 -18.82
N SER A 279 -16.34 -1.68 -19.31
CA SER A 279 -15.35 -0.85 -18.61
C SER A 279 -14.30 -0.26 -19.56
N GLY A 280 -13.59 0.77 -19.09
CA GLY A 280 -12.48 1.35 -19.85
C GLY A 280 -12.94 2.02 -21.14
N ILE A 281 -14.10 2.70 -21.11
CA ILE A 281 -14.72 3.36 -22.25
C ILE A 281 -14.48 4.86 -22.13
N ILE A 282 -14.02 5.48 -23.21
CA ILE A 282 -14.00 6.94 -23.38
C ILE A 282 -15.24 7.33 -24.15
N GLU A 283 -16.03 8.22 -23.59
CA GLU A 283 -17.27 8.71 -24.17
C GLU A 283 -17.13 10.21 -24.43
N VAL A 284 -17.49 10.65 -25.63
CA VAL A 284 -17.47 12.07 -25.99
C VAL A 284 -18.81 12.50 -26.58
N THR A 285 -19.40 13.51 -25.93
CA THR A 285 -20.58 14.23 -26.45
C THR A 285 -20.12 15.55 -27.02
N THR A 286 -20.53 15.85 -28.27
CA THR A 286 -20.20 17.10 -28.92
C THR A 286 -21.45 17.94 -29.12
N THR A 287 -21.40 19.17 -28.64
CA THR A 287 -22.42 20.21 -28.89
C THR A 287 -21.82 21.36 -29.68
N LYS A 288 -22.67 22.22 -30.30
CA LYS A 288 -22.22 23.39 -31.04
C LYS A 288 -22.97 24.62 -30.55
N THR A 289 -22.23 25.67 -30.27
CA THR A 289 -22.78 27.00 -29.91
C THR A 289 -22.08 28.05 -30.76
N GLY A 290 -22.83 28.65 -31.70
CA GLY A 290 -22.25 29.57 -32.67
C GLY A 290 -21.26 28.84 -33.58
N GLN A 291 -19.99 29.28 -33.56
CA GLN A 291 -18.90 28.67 -34.34
C GLN A 291 -17.98 27.77 -33.48
N ILE A 292 -18.40 27.44 -32.24
CA ILE A 292 -17.59 26.64 -31.33
C ILE A 292 -18.23 25.28 -31.11
N TYR A 293 -17.45 24.22 -31.34
CA TYR A 293 -17.77 22.85 -30.95
C TYR A 293 -17.20 22.59 -29.56
N GLU A 294 -18.04 22.13 -28.62
CA GLU A 294 -17.66 21.71 -27.28
C GLU A 294 -17.73 20.19 -27.19
N HIS A 295 -16.59 19.56 -26.93
CA HIS A 295 -16.44 18.13 -26.72
C HIS A 295 -16.37 17.82 -25.22
N THR A 296 -17.43 17.29 -24.64
CA THR A 296 -17.46 16.82 -23.24
C THR A 296 -16.93 15.38 -23.17
N ILE A 297 -15.84 15.17 -22.41
CA ILE A 297 -15.11 13.91 -22.33
C ILE A 297 -15.38 13.24 -20.99
N VAL A 298 -15.92 12.03 -21.04
CA VAL A 298 -16.27 11.22 -19.86
C VAL A 298 -15.58 9.87 -19.92
N LEU A 299 -14.99 9.48 -18.79
CA LEU A 299 -14.38 8.17 -18.59
C LEU A 299 -15.40 7.25 -17.91
N LYS A 300 -15.87 6.20 -18.62
CA LYS A 300 -16.89 5.27 -18.12
C LYS A 300 -16.24 4.01 -17.56
N ASN A 301 -16.50 3.74 -16.28
CA ASN A 301 -16.00 2.55 -15.57
C ASN A 301 -14.48 2.32 -15.75
N VAL A 302 -13.68 3.39 -15.76
CA VAL A 302 -12.23 3.28 -15.91
C VAL A 302 -11.62 2.84 -14.58
N ILE A 303 -10.79 1.80 -14.65
CA ILE A 303 -9.99 1.29 -13.54
C ILE A 303 -8.53 1.65 -13.81
N LEU A 304 -7.89 2.32 -12.87
CA LEU A 304 -6.47 2.62 -12.90
C LEU A 304 -5.71 1.57 -12.08
N GLN A 305 -4.56 1.12 -12.57
CA GLN A 305 -3.71 0.13 -11.90
C GLN A 305 -2.25 0.56 -11.82
N LYS A 306 -1.60 0.13 -10.73
CA LYS A 306 -0.15 0.22 -10.50
C LYS A 306 0.30 -1.09 -9.87
N GLY A 307 1.11 -1.88 -10.56
CA GLY A 307 1.38 -3.27 -10.16
C GLY A 307 0.08 -4.07 -10.05
N ASN A 308 -0.16 -4.70 -8.91
CA ASN A 308 -1.40 -5.43 -8.62
C ASN A 308 -2.43 -4.59 -7.87
N SER A 309 -2.09 -3.37 -7.51
CA SER A 309 -3.03 -2.42 -6.88
C SER A 309 -3.86 -1.71 -7.94
N HIS A 310 -5.09 -1.35 -7.60
CA HIS A 310 -6.01 -0.67 -8.51
C HIS A 310 -7.04 0.18 -7.77
N PHE A 311 -7.61 1.14 -8.47
CA PHE A 311 -8.79 1.87 -8.00
C PHE A 311 -9.68 2.27 -9.18
N LYS A 312 -10.97 2.47 -8.92
CA LYS A 312 -11.97 2.86 -9.92
C LYS A 312 -12.18 4.37 -9.88
N LEU A 313 -12.19 5.03 -11.05
CA LEU A 313 -12.52 6.46 -11.15
C LEU A 313 -13.98 6.76 -10.81
N GLY A 314 -14.87 5.81 -11.06
CA GLY A 314 -16.31 5.90 -10.90
C GLY A 314 -17.04 5.27 -12.08
N SER A 315 -18.37 5.24 -12.02
CA SER A 315 -19.20 4.75 -13.14
C SER A 315 -19.17 5.76 -14.30
N SER A 316 -19.01 7.06 -14.00
CA SER A 316 -18.98 8.14 -14.97
C SER A 316 -18.12 9.28 -14.42
N PHE A 317 -16.90 9.42 -14.92
CA PHE A 317 -15.94 10.43 -14.47
C PHE A 317 -15.73 11.49 -15.55
N LEU A 318 -16.09 12.74 -15.27
CA LEU A 318 -15.87 13.87 -16.17
C LEU A 318 -14.38 14.26 -16.17
N LEU A 319 -13.69 14.05 -17.30
CA LEU A 319 -12.33 14.57 -17.47
C LEU A 319 -12.35 16.08 -17.72
N GLY A 320 -13.28 16.55 -18.51
CA GLY A 320 -13.46 17.97 -18.83
C GLY A 320 -14.00 18.17 -20.25
N LYS A 321 -13.96 19.41 -20.71
CA LYS A 321 -14.45 19.86 -22.00
C LYS A 321 -13.32 20.42 -22.85
N ILE A 322 -13.36 20.21 -24.15
CA ILE A 322 -12.48 20.83 -25.14
C ILE A 322 -13.33 21.67 -26.08
N GLU A 323 -12.93 22.91 -26.30
CA GLU A 323 -13.54 23.82 -27.25
C GLU A 323 -12.70 23.92 -28.52
N ARG A 324 -13.32 23.74 -29.68
CA ARG A 324 -12.68 23.88 -31.00
C ARG A 324 -13.51 24.81 -31.88
N ALA A 325 -12.86 25.77 -32.50
CA ALA A 325 -13.51 26.63 -33.48
C ALA A 325 -13.84 25.85 -34.77
N GLU A 326 -14.93 26.22 -35.41
CA GLU A 326 -15.22 25.75 -36.76
C GLU A 326 -14.11 26.23 -37.72
N THR A 327 -13.44 25.30 -38.35
CA THR A 327 -12.49 25.63 -39.44
C THR A 327 -13.25 25.92 -40.69
N ASN A 328 -13.12 27.15 -41.21
CA ASN A 328 -13.71 27.55 -42.51
C ASN A 328 -13.07 26.78 -43.65
#